data_b8f581032dce33c938a31c2db07fe4d5
#
_entry.id   b8f581032dce33c938a31c2db07fe4d5
#
_cell.length_a   1.000
_cell.length_b   1.000
_cell.length_c   1.000
_cell.angle_alpha   90.00
_cell.angle_beta   90.00
_cell.angle_gamma   90.00
#
_symmetry.space_group_name_H-M   'P 1'
#
loop_
_entity.id
_entity.type
_entity.pdbx_description
1 polymer ?
#
loop_
_entity_poly.entity_id
_entity_poly.type
_entity_poly.pdbx_seq_one_letter_code
_entity_poly.pdbx_strand_id
1 'polypeptide(L)'
;MDGPISDTGSAQHYLPADGAVLTFPMLQFSLLGALCMLGTLWLVWRAHSSTRAAALGIGVLSLYAWSLLSMLTTLAGTTLLSFRLQPTLTVLLAAAGAFGFIELATAIATRWSRRLLPVAAVIGFVGAMAFSQDISEVLRPDLAVAYSDTDGAGQRADRRPPGAEQYYREVDAKIQEVTGRPRDETVVLTADYSFLSFYPYYGFQGLTSHYANPLAEFDKRAAAIESWGRLKTADEFTKALDVLPWPAPTVFLMRRGGPAGSSDTYSLRLATDVYPNQPNVRRYQVALDERLFDSKHWQVTDIGPF
;
A
#
# COMPACT_ATOMS: atom_id res chain seq x y z
N MET A 1 -17.35 12.06 22.30
CA MET A 1 -17.30 12.63 20.95
C MET A 1 -18.01 11.67 20.02
N ASP A 2 -19.33 11.70 20.02
CA ASP A 2 -20.16 10.72 19.32
C ASP A 2 -20.95 11.38 18.19
N GLY A 3 -20.22 12.05 17.27
CA GLY A 3 -20.79 12.43 15.99
C GLY A 3 -20.86 11.19 15.08
N PRO A 4 -21.85 11.07 14.21
CA PRO A 4 -21.88 9.99 13.24
C PRO A 4 -20.59 10.05 12.40
N ILE A 5 -19.95 8.90 12.22
CA ILE A 5 -18.79 8.76 11.33
C ILE A 5 -19.28 9.16 9.93
N SER A 6 -19.01 10.39 9.53
CA SER A 6 -19.45 10.93 8.24
C SER A 6 -18.52 10.50 7.08
N ASP A 7 -17.36 9.93 7.41
CA ASP A 7 -16.38 9.46 6.45
C ASP A 7 -16.31 7.92 6.52
N THR A 8 -16.78 7.28 5.47
CA THR A 8 -16.77 5.81 5.35
C THR A 8 -15.46 5.27 4.81
N GLY A 9 -14.43 6.10 4.73
CA GLY A 9 -13.10 5.74 4.29
C GLY A 9 -12.98 5.57 2.77
N SER A 10 -11.81 5.09 2.34
CA SER A 10 -11.44 4.98 0.93
C SER A 10 -12.33 4.06 0.08
N ALA A 11 -13.15 3.20 0.69
CA ALA A 11 -14.03 2.31 -0.05
C ALA A 11 -15.09 3.05 -0.89
N GLN A 12 -15.51 4.25 -0.46
CA GLN A 12 -16.44 5.08 -1.22
C GLN A 12 -15.80 5.73 -2.46
N HIS A 13 -14.49 5.84 -2.48
CA HIS A 13 -13.78 6.46 -3.60
C HIS A 13 -13.52 5.49 -4.75
N TYR A 14 -13.75 4.18 -4.55
CA TYR A 14 -13.65 3.22 -5.65
C TYR A 14 -14.90 3.26 -6.50
N LEU A 15 -14.70 3.38 -7.83
CA LEU A 15 -15.83 3.36 -8.76
C LEU A 15 -16.56 2.02 -8.67
N PRO A 16 -17.88 2.05 -8.95
CA PRO A 16 -18.65 0.83 -9.16
C PRO A 16 -17.99 -0.16 -10.10
N ALA A 17 -17.31 0.32 -11.14
CA ALA A 17 -16.60 -0.52 -12.12
C ALA A 17 -15.53 -1.43 -11.44
N ASP A 18 -14.79 -0.94 -10.45
CA ASP A 18 -13.77 -1.74 -9.76
C ASP A 18 -14.39 -2.79 -8.84
N GLY A 19 -15.55 -2.51 -8.25
CA GLY A 19 -16.31 -3.46 -7.46
C GLY A 19 -17.08 -4.49 -8.29
N ALA A 20 -17.25 -4.23 -9.57
CA ALA A 20 -18.04 -5.06 -10.49
C ALA A 20 -17.20 -6.04 -11.33
N VAL A 21 -15.88 -6.13 -11.08
CA VAL A 21 -14.99 -7.00 -11.84
C VAL A 21 -15.12 -8.44 -11.39
N LEU A 22 -15.61 -9.30 -12.28
CA LEU A 22 -15.54 -10.77 -12.15
C LEU A 22 -14.35 -11.26 -12.97
N THR A 23 -13.37 -11.85 -12.31
CA THR A 23 -12.19 -12.39 -12.98
C THR A 23 -12.33 -13.88 -13.23
N PHE A 24 -11.96 -14.30 -14.44
CA PHE A 24 -11.95 -15.68 -14.86
C PHE A 24 -10.53 -16.09 -15.27
N PRO A 25 -9.64 -16.42 -14.31
CA PRO A 25 -8.25 -16.77 -14.60
C PRO A 25 -8.13 -17.92 -15.60
N MET A 26 -9.08 -18.86 -15.59
CA MET A 26 -9.10 -20.01 -16.50
C MET A 26 -9.33 -19.65 -17.98
N LEU A 27 -9.75 -18.43 -18.28
CA LEU A 27 -9.96 -17.97 -19.66
C LEU A 27 -8.77 -17.19 -20.21
N GLN A 28 -7.71 -17.02 -19.44
CA GLN A 28 -6.50 -16.36 -19.91
C GLN A 28 -5.67 -17.31 -20.78
N PHE A 29 -5.21 -16.82 -21.93
CA PHE A 29 -4.32 -17.57 -22.82
C PHE A 29 -2.86 -17.52 -22.31
N SER A 30 -2.62 -18.18 -21.19
CA SER A 30 -1.32 -18.29 -20.53
C SER A 30 -1.16 -19.67 -19.89
N LEU A 31 0.07 -20.03 -19.53
CA LEU A 31 0.35 -21.28 -18.82
C LEU A 31 -0.45 -21.34 -17.49
N LEU A 32 -0.51 -20.22 -16.78
CA LEU A 32 -1.30 -20.10 -15.55
C LEU A 32 -2.81 -20.26 -15.81
N GLY A 33 -3.32 -19.66 -16.88
CA GLY A 33 -4.71 -19.83 -17.30
C GLY A 33 -5.04 -21.28 -17.64
N ALA A 34 -4.16 -21.98 -18.36
CA ALA A 34 -4.33 -23.41 -18.65
C ALA A 34 -4.33 -24.26 -17.36
N LEU A 35 -3.47 -23.94 -16.39
CA LEU A 35 -3.45 -24.61 -15.09
C LEU A 35 -4.76 -24.35 -14.33
N CYS A 36 -5.25 -23.10 -14.30
CA CYS A 36 -6.53 -22.73 -13.68
C CYS A 36 -7.72 -23.44 -14.38
N MET A 37 -7.68 -23.59 -15.71
CA MET A 37 -8.70 -24.31 -16.45
C MET A 37 -8.72 -25.79 -16.05
N LEU A 38 -7.54 -26.42 -15.99
CA LEU A 38 -7.42 -27.80 -15.55
C LEU A 38 -7.94 -27.96 -14.11
N GLY A 39 -7.65 -26.99 -13.24
CA GLY A 39 -8.17 -26.93 -11.87
C GLY A 39 -9.68 -26.82 -11.82
N THR A 40 -10.28 -25.97 -12.63
CA THR A 40 -11.72 -25.81 -12.72
C THR A 40 -12.38 -27.14 -13.14
N LEU A 41 -11.86 -27.79 -14.18
CA LEU A 41 -12.39 -29.09 -14.66
C LEU A 41 -12.24 -30.18 -13.59
N TRP A 42 -11.10 -30.22 -12.91
CA TRP A 42 -10.85 -31.17 -11.84
C TRP A 42 -11.82 -30.96 -10.66
N LEU A 43 -12.07 -29.69 -10.24
CA LEU A 43 -13.03 -29.36 -9.19
C LEU A 43 -14.43 -29.82 -9.56
N VAL A 44 -14.91 -29.50 -10.76
CA VAL A 44 -16.24 -29.92 -11.25
C VAL A 44 -16.38 -31.43 -11.19
N TRP A 45 -15.35 -32.18 -11.58
CA TRP A 45 -15.43 -33.65 -11.60
C TRP A 45 -15.28 -34.28 -10.22
N ARG A 46 -14.36 -33.78 -9.37
CA ARG A 46 -13.93 -34.44 -8.15
C ARG A 46 -14.56 -33.90 -6.86
N ALA A 47 -15.25 -32.74 -6.91
CA ALA A 47 -15.83 -32.14 -5.71
C ALA A 47 -16.76 -33.06 -4.91
N HIS A 48 -17.53 -33.94 -5.59
CA HIS A 48 -18.44 -34.88 -4.92
C HIS A 48 -17.76 -36.12 -4.33
N SER A 49 -16.53 -36.43 -4.73
CA SER A 49 -15.82 -37.65 -4.37
C SER A 49 -14.51 -37.45 -3.60
N SER A 50 -14.02 -36.21 -3.50
CA SER A 50 -12.78 -35.87 -2.84
C SER A 50 -12.95 -34.69 -1.89
N THR A 51 -12.65 -34.89 -0.60
CA THR A 51 -12.71 -33.83 0.40
C THR A 51 -11.81 -32.64 0.05
N ARG A 52 -10.65 -32.89 -0.55
CA ARG A 52 -9.74 -31.80 -1.00
C ARG A 52 -10.38 -30.98 -2.12
N ALA A 53 -10.96 -31.65 -3.12
CA ALA A 53 -11.65 -30.97 -4.20
C ALA A 53 -12.87 -30.20 -3.69
N ALA A 54 -13.64 -30.77 -2.77
CA ALA A 54 -14.76 -30.11 -2.14
C ALA A 54 -14.31 -28.84 -1.37
N ALA A 55 -13.25 -28.92 -0.58
CA ALA A 55 -12.72 -27.78 0.17
C ALA A 55 -12.25 -26.65 -0.73
N LEU A 56 -11.45 -26.96 -1.77
CA LEU A 56 -11.01 -25.96 -2.76
C LEU A 56 -12.20 -25.40 -3.55
N GLY A 57 -13.15 -26.25 -3.92
CA GLY A 57 -14.36 -25.83 -4.62
C GLY A 57 -15.23 -24.89 -3.81
N ILE A 58 -15.42 -25.16 -2.51
CA ILE A 58 -16.11 -24.23 -1.58
C ILE A 58 -15.36 -22.91 -1.51
N GLY A 59 -14.02 -22.91 -1.40
CA GLY A 59 -13.22 -21.70 -1.41
C GLY A 59 -13.44 -20.88 -2.68
N VAL A 60 -13.34 -21.49 -3.85
CA VAL A 60 -13.59 -20.84 -5.15
C VAL A 60 -15.00 -20.27 -5.24
N LEU A 61 -16.02 -21.06 -4.86
CA LEU A 61 -17.42 -20.60 -4.88
C LEU A 61 -17.66 -19.44 -3.91
N SER A 62 -17.03 -19.47 -2.73
CA SER A 62 -17.13 -18.37 -1.76
C SER A 62 -16.54 -17.07 -2.29
N LEU A 63 -15.41 -17.14 -3.01
CA LEU A 63 -14.80 -15.97 -3.62
C LEU A 63 -15.67 -15.40 -4.76
N TYR A 64 -16.27 -16.26 -5.58
CA TYR A 64 -17.22 -15.82 -6.60
C TYR A 64 -18.51 -15.25 -5.98
N ALA A 65 -19.03 -15.86 -4.92
CA ALA A 65 -20.19 -15.33 -4.20
C ALA A 65 -19.88 -13.94 -3.59
N TRP A 66 -18.68 -13.76 -3.02
CA TRP A 66 -18.22 -12.45 -2.54
C TRP A 66 -18.11 -11.42 -3.67
N SER A 67 -17.56 -11.82 -4.81
CA SER A 67 -17.46 -10.94 -5.99
C SER A 67 -18.83 -10.53 -6.51
N LEU A 68 -19.78 -11.45 -6.57
CA LEU A 68 -21.18 -11.16 -6.94
C LEU A 68 -21.85 -10.22 -5.91
N LEU A 69 -21.60 -10.44 -4.62
CA LEU A 69 -22.10 -9.56 -3.57
C LEU A 69 -21.49 -8.15 -3.70
N SER A 70 -20.18 -8.07 -4.00
CA SER A 70 -19.52 -6.80 -4.28
C SER A 70 -20.15 -6.07 -5.46
N MET A 71 -20.51 -6.78 -6.54
CA MET A 71 -21.24 -6.20 -7.66
C MET A 71 -22.61 -5.64 -7.23
N LEU A 72 -23.34 -6.35 -6.39
CA LEU A 72 -24.62 -5.87 -5.90
C LEU A 72 -24.49 -4.62 -5.02
N THR A 73 -23.44 -4.53 -4.19
CA THR A 73 -23.20 -3.36 -3.34
C THR A 73 -22.79 -2.13 -4.14
N THR A 74 -22.28 -2.27 -5.38
CA THR A 74 -22.00 -1.12 -6.25
C THR A 74 -23.28 -0.37 -6.64
N LEU A 75 -24.44 -1.04 -6.66
CA LEU A 75 -25.74 -0.38 -6.86
C LEU A 75 -26.09 0.57 -5.70
N ALA A 76 -25.54 0.33 -4.53
CA ALA A 76 -25.68 1.19 -3.35
C ALA A 76 -24.54 2.23 -3.24
N GLY A 77 -23.70 2.37 -4.27
CA GLY A 77 -22.58 3.32 -4.29
C GLY A 77 -21.37 2.92 -3.44
N THR A 78 -21.28 1.64 -3.05
CA THR A 78 -20.14 1.12 -2.28
C THR A 78 -19.59 -0.16 -2.90
N THR A 79 -18.45 -0.65 -2.42
CA THR A 79 -17.84 -1.89 -2.90
C THR A 79 -17.26 -2.71 -1.75
N LEU A 80 -17.28 -4.03 -1.89
CA LEU A 80 -16.63 -4.96 -0.98
C LEU A 80 -15.20 -5.31 -1.39
N LEU A 81 -14.59 -4.50 -2.28
CA LEU A 81 -13.19 -4.61 -2.73
C LEU A 81 -12.83 -6.00 -3.27
N SER A 82 -13.75 -6.62 -4.02
CA SER A 82 -13.59 -8.00 -4.53
C SER A 82 -12.38 -8.20 -5.42
N PHE A 83 -11.88 -7.16 -6.09
CA PHE A 83 -10.66 -7.21 -6.90
C PHE A 83 -9.43 -7.65 -6.11
N ARG A 84 -9.39 -7.39 -4.79
CA ARG A 84 -8.31 -7.85 -3.90
C ARG A 84 -8.28 -9.37 -3.70
N LEU A 85 -9.36 -10.05 -4.04
CA LEU A 85 -9.47 -11.51 -3.90
C LEU A 85 -9.00 -12.27 -5.16
N GLN A 86 -8.71 -11.57 -6.24
CA GLN A 86 -8.24 -12.16 -7.49
C GLN A 86 -6.98 -13.04 -7.32
N PRO A 87 -5.93 -12.61 -6.60
CA PRO A 87 -4.77 -13.47 -6.36
C PRO A 87 -5.13 -14.76 -5.62
N THR A 88 -5.99 -14.67 -4.60
CA THR A 88 -6.44 -15.83 -3.82
C THR A 88 -7.23 -16.82 -4.69
N LEU A 89 -8.12 -16.32 -5.55
CA LEU A 89 -8.86 -17.14 -6.52
C LEU A 89 -7.90 -17.87 -7.47
N THR A 90 -6.92 -17.15 -8.00
CA THR A 90 -5.92 -17.73 -8.90
C THR A 90 -5.11 -18.83 -8.22
N VAL A 91 -4.67 -18.61 -6.97
CA VAL A 91 -3.94 -19.62 -6.18
C VAL A 91 -4.79 -20.87 -5.93
N LEU A 92 -6.06 -20.72 -5.56
CA LEU A 92 -6.95 -21.88 -5.33
C LEU A 92 -7.17 -22.69 -6.61
N LEU A 93 -7.38 -22.00 -7.75
CA LEU A 93 -7.55 -22.67 -9.03
C LEU A 93 -6.26 -23.34 -9.53
N ALA A 94 -5.10 -22.68 -9.35
CA ALA A 94 -3.81 -23.25 -9.71
C ALA A 94 -3.47 -24.46 -8.84
N ALA A 95 -3.74 -24.44 -7.55
CA ALA A 95 -3.59 -25.58 -6.65
C ALA A 95 -4.50 -26.75 -7.07
N ALA A 96 -5.75 -26.47 -7.41
CA ALA A 96 -6.66 -27.46 -7.97
C ALA A 96 -6.13 -28.03 -9.31
N GLY A 97 -5.52 -27.17 -10.13
CA GLY A 97 -4.90 -27.55 -11.39
C GLY A 97 -3.71 -28.50 -11.20
N ALA A 98 -2.90 -28.28 -10.18
CA ALA A 98 -1.80 -29.18 -9.83
C ALA A 98 -2.31 -30.58 -9.43
N PHE A 99 -3.38 -30.65 -8.62
CA PHE A 99 -4.03 -31.93 -8.32
C PHE A 99 -4.64 -32.58 -9.58
N GLY A 100 -5.30 -31.80 -10.41
CA GLY A 100 -5.86 -32.26 -11.68
C GLY A 100 -4.78 -32.80 -12.62
N PHE A 101 -3.63 -32.14 -12.71
CA PHE A 101 -2.50 -32.60 -13.50
C PHE A 101 -1.97 -33.94 -13.02
N ILE A 102 -1.79 -34.13 -11.71
CA ILE A 102 -1.31 -35.38 -11.13
C ILE A 102 -2.30 -36.53 -11.40
N GLU A 103 -3.60 -36.29 -11.18
CA GLU A 103 -4.62 -37.31 -11.45
C GLU A 103 -4.71 -37.66 -12.93
N LEU A 104 -4.66 -36.67 -13.83
CA LEU A 104 -4.69 -36.88 -15.26
C LEU A 104 -3.45 -37.67 -15.72
N ALA A 105 -2.26 -37.29 -15.26
CA ALA A 105 -1.01 -37.98 -15.59
C ALA A 105 -1.03 -39.45 -15.11
N THR A 106 -1.51 -39.68 -13.89
CA THR A 106 -1.63 -41.05 -13.36
C THR A 106 -2.68 -41.86 -14.09
N ALA A 107 -3.83 -41.28 -14.45
CA ALA A 107 -4.86 -41.95 -15.23
C ALA A 107 -4.38 -42.35 -16.64
N ILE A 108 -3.66 -41.45 -17.32
CA ILE A 108 -3.05 -41.72 -18.62
C ILE A 108 -2.00 -42.85 -18.49
N ALA A 109 -1.12 -42.77 -17.49
CA ALA A 109 -0.08 -43.76 -17.26
C ALA A 109 -0.63 -45.15 -16.96
N THR A 110 -1.70 -45.25 -16.18
CA THR A 110 -2.38 -46.52 -15.86
C THR A 110 -3.11 -47.12 -17.07
N ARG A 111 -3.64 -46.26 -17.94
CA ARG A 111 -4.46 -46.69 -19.10
C ARG A 111 -3.57 -47.11 -20.29
N TRP A 112 -2.41 -46.43 -20.50
CA TRP A 112 -1.58 -46.62 -21.69
C TRP A 112 -0.23 -47.24 -21.35
N SER A 113 0.59 -46.56 -20.53
CA SER A 113 1.90 -47.10 -20.11
C SER A 113 2.46 -46.33 -18.91
N ARG A 114 2.95 -47.04 -17.90
CA ARG A 114 3.65 -46.43 -16.75
C ARG A 114 4.93 -45.68 -17.13
N ARG A 115 5.47 -45.94 -18.34
CA ARG A 115 6.63 -45.20 -18.88
C ARG A 115 6.35 -43.72 -19.15
N LEU A 116 5.07 -43.29 -19.12
CA LEU A 116 4.66 -41.91 -19.27
C LEU A 116 4.78 -41.09 -17.97
N LEU A 117 4.90 -41.72 -16.81
CA LEU A 117 5.05 -41.00 -15.53
C LEU A 117 6.32 -40.14 -15.48
N PRO A 118 7.52 -40.60 -15.89
CA PRO A 118 8.69 -39.74 -15.93
C PRO A 118 8.53 -38.54 -16.87
N VAL A 119 7.85 -38.71 -17.99
CA VAL A 119 7.56 -37.62 -18.95
C VAL A 119 6.65 -36.57 -18.30
N ALA A 120 5.58 -37.02 -17.64
CA ALA A 120 4.69 -36.10 -16.91
C ALA A 120 5.42 -35.38 -15.76
N ALA A 121 6.33 -36.07 -15.05
CA ALA A 121 7.15 -35.47 -14.01
C ALA A 121 8.08 -34.39 -14.58
N VAL A 122 8.69 -34.61 -15.74
CA VAL A 122 9.53 -33.61 -16.43
C VAL A 122 8.69 -32.41 -16.84
N ILE A 123 7.49 -32.62 -17.42
CA ILE A 123 6.58 -31.53 -17.81
C ILE A 123 6.19 -30.71 -16.56
N GLY A 124 5.81 -31.37 -15.48
CA GLY A 124 5.48 -30.70 -14.21
C GLY A 124 6.65 -29.92 -13.64
N PHE A 125 7.87 -30.48 -13.70
CA PHE A 125 9.08 -29.81 -13.24
C PHE A 125 9.41 -28.58 -14.07
N VAL A 126 9.37 -28.68 -15.40
CA VAL A 126 9.61 -27.54 -16.31
C VAL A 126 8.57 -26.44 -16.09
N GLY A 127 7.30 -26.82 -15.92
CA GLY A 127 6.24 -25.88 -15.57
C GLY A 127 6.52 -25.15 -14.24
N ALA A 128 6.91 -25.89 -13.20
CA ALA A 128 7.25 -25.30 -11.90
C ALA A 128 8.46 -24.36 -12.00
N MET A 129 9.47 -24.73 -12.79
CA MET A 129 10.63 -23.87 -13.02
C MET A 129 10.25 -22.58 -13.77
N ALA A 130 9.39 -22.67 -14.78
CA ALA A 130 8.89 -21.48 -15.49
C ALA A 130 8.19 -20.51 -14.54
N PHE A 131 7.28 -21.01 -13.69
CA PHE A 131 6.63 -20.16 -12.68
C PHE A 131 7.60 -19.55 -11.66
N SER A 132 8.63 -20.30 -11.24
CA SER A 132 9.62 -19.79 -10.28
C SER A 132 10.50 -18.68 -10.87
N GLN A 133 10.80 -18.74 -12.17
CA GLN A 133 11.55 -17.68 -12.86
C GLN A 133 10.74 -16.40 -12.97
N ASP A 134 9.46 -16.51 -13.32
CA ASP A 134 8.56 -15.35 -13.39
C ASP A 134 8.48 -14.63 -12.04
N ILE A 135 8.41 -15.37 -10.92
CA ILE A 135 8.41 -14.78 -9.57
C ILE A 135 9.66 -13.93 -9.34
N SER A 136 10.83 -14.43 -9.67
CA SER A 136 12.11 -13.74 -9.47
C SER A 136 12.19 -12.46 -10.31
N GLU A 137 11.68 -12.45 -11.53
CA GLU A 137 11.68 -11.26 -12.40
C GLU A 137 10.68 -10.20 -11.93
N VAL A 138 9.47 -10.61 -11.58
CA VAL A 138 8.43 -9.71 -11.07
C VAL A 138 8.85 -9.07 -9.75
N LEU A 139 9.50 -9.82 -8.86
CA LEU A 139 9.93 -9.31 -7.56
C LEU A 139 11.28 -8.57 -7.60
N ARG A 140 12.01 -8.61 -8.70
CA ARG A 140 13.36 -7.98 -8.79
C ARG A 140 13.37 -6.50 -8.37
N PRO A 141 12.43 -5.63 -8.81
CA PRO A 141 12.39 -4.24 -8.36
C PRO A 141 12.17 -4.12 -6.85
N ASP A 142 11.25 -4.91 -6.31
CA ASP A 142 10.90 -4.89 -4.88
C ASP A 142 12.05 -5.43 -4.02
N LEU A 143 12.71 -6.49 -4.48
CA LEU A 143 13.90 -7.02 -3.84
C LEU A 143 15.05 -6.00 -3.86
N ALA A 144 15.26 -5.30 -4.98
CA ALA A 144 16.27 -4.26 -5.06
C ALA A 144 16.02 -3.14 -4.04
N VAL A 145 14.75 -2.77 -3.81
CA VAL A 145 14.37 -1.80 -2.78
C VAL A 145 14.53 -2.38 -1.38
N ALA A 146 14.08 -3.64 -1.16
CA ALA A 146 14.14 -4.29 0.15
C ALA A 146 15.58 -4.52 0.65
N TYR A 147 16.51 -4.74 -0.27
CA TYR A 147 17.94 -4.87 0.03
C TYR A 147 18.70 -3.54 -0.08
N SER A 148 18.02 -2.42 -0.27
CA SER A 148 18.64 -1.11 -0.11
C SER A 148 18.98 -0.89 1.36
N ASP A 149 20.13 -0.28 1.63
CA ASP A 149 20.47 0.11 2.99
C ASP A 149 19.49 1.18 3.46
N THR A 150 18.78 0.86 4.52
CA THR A 150 17.67 1.67 5.02
C THR A 150 18.12 2.74 6.02
N ASP A 151 19.28 2.59 6.65
CA ASP A 151 19.85 3.61 7.52
C ASP A 151 20.70 4.64 6.76
N GLY A 152 20.84 4.44 5.45
CA GLY A 152 21.55 5.34 4.55
C GLY A 152 23.07 5.31 4.69
N ALA A 153 23.62 4.46 5.57
CA ALA A 153 25.05 4.37 5.80
C ALA A 153 25.78 3.51 4.76
N GLY A 154 25.06 2.64 4.06
CA GLY A 154 25.59 1.72 3.06
C GLY A 154 25.23 2.07 1.62
N GLN A 155 25.54 1.13 0.72
CA GLN A 155 25.23 1.26 -0.70
C GLN A 155 23.82 0.74 -0.99
N ARG A 156 23.03 1.55 -1.66
CA ARG A 156 21.72 1.12 -2.15
C ARG A 156 21.87 0.02 -3.21
N ALA A 157 21.00 -0.99 -3.16
CA ALA A 157 21.01 -2.08 -4.13
C ALA A 157 20.79 -1.60 -5.58
N ASP A 158 20.10 -0.47 -5.77
CA ASP A 158 19.89 0.18 -7.06
C ASP A 158 21.07 1.07 -7.51
N ARG A 159 22.16 1.09 -6.74
CA ARG A 159 23.38 1.88 -6.98
C ARG A 159 23.17 3.40 -7.06
N ARG A 160 22.03 3.91 -6.63
CA ARG A 160 21.80 5.33 -6.49
C ARG A 160 22.53 5.85 -5.24
N PRO A 161 22.91 7.13 -5.22
CA PRO A 161 23.44 7.72 -3.99
C PRO A 161 22.40 7.64 -2.87
N PRO A 162 22.83 7.56 -1.60
CA PRO A 162 21.94 7.58 -0.45
C PRO A 162 20.96 8.75 -0.53
N GLY A 163 19.70 8.49 -0.21
CA GLY A 163 18.68 9.52 -0.18
C GLY A 163 18.67 10.31 1.14
N ALA A 164 17.56 10.95 1.43
CA ALA A 164 17.37 11.69 2.67
C ALA A 164 17.38 10.78 3.91
N GLU A 165 17.09 9.51 3.73
CA GLU A 165 17.07 8.47 4.78
C GLU A 165 18.40 8.31 5.51
N GLN A 166 19.52 8.66 4.89
CA GLN A 166 20.84 8.66 5.55
C GLN A 166 20.91 9.60 6.75
N TYR A 167 20.07 10.61 6.81
CA TYR A 167 20.00 11.58 7.90
C TYR A 167 18.98 11.23 8.97
N TYR A 168 18.14 10.19 8.77
CA TYR A 168 17.04 9.86 9.67
C TYR A 168 17.50 9.55 11.09
N ARG A 169 18.65 8.90 11.24
CA ARG A 169 19.23 8.60 12.54
C ARG A 169 19.62 9.87 13.30
N GLU A 170 20.23 10.82 12.61
CA GLU A 170 20.62 12.11 13.19
C GLU A 170 19.40 12.97 13.52
N VAL A 171 18.40 13.00 12.62
CA VAL A 171 17.11 13.65 12.84
C VAL A 171 16.41 13.07 14.06
N ASP A 172 16.31 11.76 14.17
CA ASP A 172 15.68 11.10 15.31
C ASP A 172 16.39 11.43 16.63
N ALA A 173 17.73 11.36 16.67
CA ALA A 173 18.50 11.73 17.85
C ALA A 173 18.27 13.20 18.24
N LYS A 174 18.21 14.10 17.26
CA LYS A 174 17.96 15.51 17.51
C LYS A 174 16.55 15.79 18.03
N ILE A 175 15.55 15.14 17.48
CA ILE A 175 14.16 15.25 17.96
C ILE A 175 14.09 14.84 19.44
N GLN A 176 14.69 13.72 19.82
CA GLN A 176 14.69 13.26 21.21
C GLN A 176 15.46 14.17 22.14
N GLU A 177 16.61 14.70 21.68
CA GLU A 177 17.41 15.68 22.43
C GLU A 177 16.59 16.93 22.75
N VAL A 178 15.90 17.48 21.72
CA VAL A 178 15.20 18.75 21.84
C VAL A 178 13.87 18.61 22.57
N THR A 179 13.11 17.55 22.30
CA THR A 179 11.79 17.37 22.90
C THR A 179 11.85 16.78 24.30
N GLY A 180 12.87 16.00 24.59
CA GLY A 180 12.95 15.22 25.83
C GLY A 180 11.80 14.23 26.05
N ARG A 181 11.03 13.91 24.99
CA ARG A 181 9.85 13.06 25.05
C ARG A 181 10.08 11.73 24.32
N PRO A 182 9.40 10.65 24.73
CA PRO A 182 9.35 9.41 23.99
C PRO A 182 8.78 9.64 22.57
N ARG A 183 9.16 8.79 21.63
CA ARG A 183 8.70 8.88 20.23
C ARG A 183 7.19 8.76 20.12
N ASP A 184 6.58 7.87 20.89
CA ASP A 184 5.14 7.58 20.94
C ASP A 184 4.31 8.66 21.66
N GLU A 185 4.94 9.69 22.18
CA GLU A 185 4.30 10.89 22.74
C GLU A 185 4.56 12.15 21.89
N THR A 186 5.35 12.02 20.83
CA THR A 186 5.78 13.14 20.00
C THR A 186 5.02 13.14 18.67
N VAL A 187 4.33 14.25 18.37
CA VAL A 187 3.59 14.42 17.11
C VAL A 187 4.47 15.13 16.10
N VAL A 188 4.70 14.47 14.96
CA VAL A 188 5.55 14.96 13.87
C VAL A 188 4.71 15.30 12.64
N LEU A 189 4.86 16.49 12.11
CA LEU A 189 4.38 16.84 10.77
C LEU A 189 5.53 16.77 9.78
N THR A 190 5.41 15.90 8.78
CA THR A 190 6.44 15.72 7.74
C THR A 190 5.81 15.34 6.41
N ALA A 191 6.51 15.65 5.33
CA ALA A 191 6.26 15.11 3.99
C ALA A 191 7.22 13.94 3.65
N ASP A 192 8.19 13.67 4.50
CA ASP A 192 9.07 12.51 4.39
C ASP A 192 8.48 11.35 5.21
N TYR A 193 7.36 10.81 4.71
CA TYR A 193 6.55 9.80 5.42
C TYR A 193 7.32 8.51 5.71
N SER A 194 8.36 8.20 4.93
CA SER A 194 9.27 7.08 5.21
C SER A 194 9.96 7.23 6.57
N PHE A 195 10.24 8.45 7.04
CA PHE A 195 10.77 8.68 8.38
C PHE A 195 9.88 8.07 9.47
N LEU A 196 8.56 8.21 9.33
CA LEU A 196 7.58 7.64 10.27
C LEU A 196 7.49 6.11 10.18
N SER A 197 7.99 5.50 9.12
CA SER A 197 8.09 4.04 8.98
C SER A 197 9.31 3.46 9.70
N PHE A 198 10.37 4.28 9.90
CA PHE A 198 11.57 3.89 10.64
C PHE A 198 11.43 4.11 12.14
N TYR A 199 10.77 5.20 12.52
CA TYR A 199 10.66 5.62 13.92
C TYR A 199 9.20 5.81 14.31
N PRO A 200 8.75 5.25 15.47
CA PRO A 200 7.33 5.21 15.85
C PRO A 200 6.84 6.54 16.44
N TYR A 201 6.98 7.63 15.71
CA TYR A 201 6.36 8.92 16.03
C TYR A 201 4.90 8.95 15.62
N TYR A 202 4.10 9.79 16.27
CA TYR A 202 2.77 10.09 15.77
C TYR A 202 2.83 11.04 14.58
N GLY A 203 2.45 10.57 13.39
CA GLY A 203 2.29 11.44 12.23
C GLY A 203 1.05 12.31 12.34
N PHE A 204 1.21 13.63 12.22
CA PHE A 204 0.05 14.54 12.22
C PHE A 204 -0.82 14.37 10.97
N GLN A 205 -0.21 14.08 9.81
CA GLN A 205 -0.90 13.88 8.54
C GLN A 205 -0.29 12.70 7.78
N GLY A 206 -1.12 11.93 7.11
CA GLY A 206 -0.69 10.87 6.20
C GLY A 206 -0.38 11.37 4.79
N LEU A 207 0.19 10.52 3.94
CA LEU A 207 0.51 10.88 2.55
C LEU A 207 -0.76 11.15 1.72
N THR A 208 -1.77 10.29 1.84
CA THR A 208 -3.03 10.38 1.09
C THR A 208 -4.20 9.94 1.94
N SER A 209 -5.39 10.40 1.60
CA SER A 209 -6.64 9.95 2.22
C SER A 209 -6.91 8.46 2.05
N HIS A 210 -6.41 7.83 0.98
CA HIS A 210 -6.59 6.40 0.69
C HIS A 210 -6.12 5.46 1.83
N TYR A 211 -5.06 5.84 2.52
CA TYR A 211 -4.46 5.05 3.59
C TYR A 211 -4.72 5.63 4.97
N ALA A 212 -5.39 6.77 5.04
CA ALA A 212 -5.74 7.38 6.30
C ALA A 212 -6.87 6.60 6.99
N ASN A 213 -6.79 6.50 8.31
CA ASN A 213 -7.92 6.04 9.09
C ASN A 213 -9.07 7.05 8.91
N PRO A 214 -10.32 6.61 8.62
CA PRO A 214 -11.46 7.51 8.50
C PRO A 214 -11.65 8.45 9.70
N LEU A 215 -11.31 7.99 10.90
CA LEU A 215 -11.38 8.79 12.13
C LEU A 215 -10.25 9.82 12.24
N ALA A 216 -9.23 9.77 11.38
CA ALA A 216 -8.12 10.73 11.37
C ALA A 216 -8.51 12.09 10.77
N GLU A 217 -9.71 12.23 10.20
CA GLU A 217 -10.21 13.47 9.62
C GLU A 217 -9.21 14.14 8.66
N PHE A 218 -8.71 13.33 7.70
CA PHE A 218 -7.62 13.69 6.79
C PHE A 218 -7.79 15.06 6.14
N ASP A 219 -8.98 15.33 5.58
CA ASP A 219 -9.26 16.58 4.85
C ASP A 219 -9.27 17.81 5.77
N LYS A 220 -9.75 17.66 7.01
CA LYS A 220 -9.72 18.75 7.98
C LYS A 220 -8.30 19.08 8.43
N ARG A 221 -7.44 18.05 8.59
CA ARG A 221 -6.02 18.26 8.89
C ARG A 221 -5.29 18.91 7.71
N ALA A 222 -5.57 18.47 6.49
CA ALA A 222 -5.03 19.09 5.29
C ALA A 222 -5.43 20.57 5.19
N ALA A 223 -6.70 20.89 5.40
CA ALA A 223 -7.20 22.27 5.41
C ALA A 223 -6.55 23.13 6.51
N ALA A 224 -6.30 22.56 7.70
CA ALA A 224 -5.57 23.25 8.76
C ALA A 224 -4.15 23.59 8.31
N ILE A 225 -3.40 22.62 7.74
CA ILE A 225 -2.04 22.84 7.22
C ILE A 225 -2.05 23.91 6.13
N GLU A 226 -3.00 23.87 5.20
CA GLU A 226 -3.12 24.89 4.14
C GLU A 226 -3.38 26.28 4.71
N SER A 227 -4.17 26.37 5.79
CA SER A 227 -4.44 27.65 6.46
C SER A 227 -3.18 28.27 7.06
N TRP A 228 -2.24 27.45 7.56
CA TRP A 228 -0.99 27.92 8.14
C TRP A 228 -0.08 28.59 7.11
N GLY A 229 -0.13 28.16 5.84
CA GLY A 229 0.60 28.79 4.74
C GLY A 229 0.23 30.26 4.48
N ARG A 230 -0.86 30.75 5.07
CA ARG A 230 -1.31 32.15 4.95
C ARG A 230 -0.91 33.03 6.12
N LEU A 231 -0.46 32.42 7.22
CA LEU A 231 -0.04 33.12 8.42
C LEU A 231 1.30 33.84 8.19
N LYS A 232 1.54 34.90 8.97
CA LYS A 232 2.71 35.76 8.79
C LYS A 232 3.57 35.88 10.04
N THR A 233 3.07 35.48 11.18
CA THR A 233 3.78 35.61 12.47
C THR A 233 3.76 34.30 13.25
N ALA A 234 4.80 34.08 14.06
CA ALA A 234 4.91 32.94 14.95
C ALA A 234 3.78 32.90 16.02
N ASP A 235 3.37 34.08 16.52
CA ASP A 235 2.26 34.18 17.48
C ASP A 235 0.92 33.73 16.86
N GLU A 236 0.65 34.08 15.60
CA GLU A 236 -0.54 33.59 14.88
C GLU A 236 -0.47 32.07 14.70
N PHE A 237 0.71 31.58 14.36
CA PHE A 237 0.92 30.15 14.12
C PHE A 237 0.75 29.33 15.42
N THR A 238 1.36 29.78 16.51
CA THR A 238 1.20 29.13 17.82
C THR A 238 -0.27 29.09 18.26
N LYS A 239 -1.00 30.19 18.11
CA LYS A 239 -2.44 30.24 18.38
C LYS A 239 -3.24 29.29 17.50
N ALA A 240 -2.86 29.16 16.22
CA ALA A 240 -3.51 28.24 15.30
C ALA A 240 -3.28 26.78 15.70
N LEU A 241 -2.12 26.45 16.26
CA LEU A 241 -1.84 25.13 16.80
C LEU A 241 -2.61 24.84 18.10
N ASP A 242 -2.74 25.85 18.97
CA ASP A 242 -3.43 25.70 20.27
C ASP A 242 -4.94 25.43 20.14
N VAL A 243 -5.57 25.87 19.05
CA VAL A 243 -7.02 25.68 18.82
C VAL A 243 -7.34 24.40 18.05
N LEU A 244 -6.35 23.59 17.70
CA LEU A 244 -6.60 22.35 17.01
C LEU A 244 -7.41 21.36 17.87
N PRO A 245 -8.38 20.64 17.27
CA PRO A 245 -9.14 19.60 17.98
C PRO A 245 -8.32 18.30 18.18
N TRP A 246 -7.13 18.24 17.64
CA TRP A 246 -6.18 17.11 17.75
C TRP A 246 -4.90 17.56 18.46
N PRO A 247 -4.11 16.60 18.96
CA PRO A 247 -2.76 16.92 19.45
C PRO A 247 -1.97 17.65 18.34
N ALA A 248 -1.50 18.85 18.65
CA ALA A 248 -0.76 19.68 17.72
C ALA A 248 0.61 19.05 17.43
N PRO A 249 1.15 19.21 16.20
CA PRO A 249 2.52 18.81 15.93
C PRO A 249 3.49 19.66 16.76
N THR A 250 4.38 18.99 17.45
CA THR A 250 5.47 19.59 18.23
C THR A 250 6.79 19.57 17.46
N VAL A 251 6.85 18.78 16.40
CA VAL A 251 8.00 18.67 15.50
C VAL A 251 7.53 18.84 14.05
N PHE A 252 8.25 19.70 13.32
CA PHE A 252 8.05 19.95 11.91
C PHE A 252 9.32 19.51 11.17
N LEU A 253 9.27 18.34 10.54
CA LEU A 253 10.36 17.84 9.70
C LEU A 253 10.07 18.22 8.25
N MET A 254 10.69 19.27 7.77
CA MET A 254 10.42 19.89 6.49
C MET A 254 11.69 20.06 5.67
N ARG A 255 11.54 20.39 4.40
CA ARG A 255 12.65 20.72 3.53
C ARG A 255 12.63 22.21 3.21
N ARG A 256 13.82 22.83 3.11
CA ARG A 256 13.95 24.21 2.62
C ARG A 256 13.56 24.29 1.15
N GLY A 257 12.96 25.39 0.76
CA GLY A 257 12.58 25.70 -0.62
C GLY A 257 11.10 25.50 -0.90
N GLY A 258 10.44 26.55 -1.36
CA GLY A 258 9.07 26.54 -1.87
C GLY A 258 9.00 26.21 -3.37
N PRO A 259 7.78 26.21 -3.98
CA PRO A 259 7.57 25.94 -5.40
C PRO A 259 8.38 26.82 -6.36
N ALA A 260 8.83 27.98 -5.89
CA ALA A 260 9.61 28.96 -6.65
C ALA A 260 11.09 29.00 -6.26
N GLY A 261 11.58 28.06 -5.44
CA GLY A 261 12.99 28.05 -5.00
C GLY A 261 13.34 29.18 -4.03
N SER A 262 12.35 29.79 -3.34
CA SER A 262 12.61 30.82 -2.35
C SER A 262 13.31 30.23 -1.13
N SER A 263 14.37 30.88 -0.66
CA SER A 263 15.15 30.46 0.51
C SER A 263 14.37 30.62 1.83
N ASP A 264 13.34 31.45 1.84
CA ASP A 264 12.67 31.94 3.04
C ASP A 264 11.38 31.16 3.38
N THR A 265 11.23 29.96 2.82
CA THR A 265 10.07 29.11 3.06
C THR A 265 10.45 27.65 3.25
N TYR A 266 9.71 26.98 4.11
CA TYR A 266 9.71 25.54 4.23
C TYR A 266 8.58 24.95 3.40
N SER A 267 8.84 23.86 2.69
CA SER A 267 7.85 23.21 1.85
C SER A 267 7.35 21.90 2.47
N LEU A 268 6.03 21.73 2.45
CA LEU A 268 5.36 20.50 2.82
C LEU A 268 4.61 19.96 1.60
N ARG A 269 4.90 18.73 1.21
CA ARG A 269 4.21 18.05 0.12
C ARG A 269 3.00 17.31 0.65
N LEU A 270 1.84 17.67 0.15
CA LEU A 270 0.58 17.01 0.45
C LEU A 270 0.02 16.34 -0.81
N ALA A 271 -0.98 15.51 -0.63
CA ALA A 271 -1.67 14.88 -1.72
C ALA A 271 -3.17 14.83 -1.47
N THR A 272 -3.95 15.02 -2.53
CA THR A 272 -5.40 14.88 -2.53
C THR A 272 -5.77 13.68 -3.38
N ASP A 273 -6.71 12.89 -2.89
CA ASP A 273 -7.35 11.86 -3.69
C ASP A 273 -8.26 12.52 -4.74
N VAL A 274 -8.04 12.19 -5.99
CA VAL A 274 -8.85 12.67 -7.13
C VAL A 274 -9.46 11.52 -7.92
N TYR A 275 -9.48 10.32 -7.31
CA TYR A 275 -10.13 9.17 -7.91
C TYR A 275 -11.58 9.53 -8.34
N PRO A 276 -12.06 9.13 -9.52
CA PRO A 276 -11.48 8.14 -10.43
C PRO A 276 -10.50 8.67 -11.48
N ASN A 277 -10.08 9.91 -11.42
CA ASN A 277 -9.16 10.47 -12.38
C ASN A 277 -7.78 9.81 -12.28
N GLN A 278 -7.08 9.69 -13.38
CA GLN A 278 -5.73 9.15 -13.41
C GLN A 278 -4.72 10.27 -13.70
N PRO A 279 -3.63 10.38 -12.95
CA PRO A 279 -3.34 9.59 -11.73
C PRO A 279 -4.34 9.91 -10.61
N ASN A 280 -4.71 8.91 -9.84
CA ASN A 280 -5.72 9.00 -8.78
C ASN A 280 -5.32 9.87 -7.58
N VAL A 281 -4.10 10.38 -7.57
CA VAL A 281 -3.58 11.26 -6.53
C VAL A 281 -3.00 12.52 -7.18
N ARG A 282 -3.51 13.67 -6.79
CA ARG A 282 -2.95 14.97 -7.13
C ARG A 282 -2.08 15.49 -5.99
N ARG A 283 -0.79 15.64 -6.27
CA ARG A 283 0.16 16.21 -5.30
C ARG A 283 0.17 17.73 -5.40
N TYR A 284 0.29 18.38 -4.24
CA TYR A 284 0.46 19.82 -4.13
C TYR A 284 1.42 20.16 -3.01
N GLN A 285 1.81 21.42 -2.92
CA GLN A 285 2.75 21.90 -1.91
C GLN A 285 2.12 23.02 -1.11
N VAL A 286 2.36 23.01 0.20
CA VAL A 286 2.10 24.12 1.10
C VAL A 286 3.44 24.70 1.50
N ALA A 287 3.60 25.99 1.27
CA ALA A 287 4.77 26.74 1.72
C ALA A 287 4.47 27.41 3.06
N LEU A 288 5.29 27.17 4.05
CA LEU A 288 5.26 27.83 5.34
C LEU A 288 6.39 28.84 5.41
N ASP A 289 6.08 30.08 5.74
CA ASP A 289 7.05 31.17 5.89
C ASP A 289 8.01 30.83 7.05
N GLU A 290 9.32 31.02 6.89
CA GLU A 290 10.29 30.70 7.95
C GLU A 290 10.06 31.55 9.21
N ARG A 291 9.47 32.77 9.07
CA ARG A 291 9.10 33.64 10.18
C ARG A 291 8.08 33.05 11.15
N LEU A 292 7.37 31.98 10.75
CA LEU A 292 6.47 31.23 11.64
C LEU A 292 7.24 30.44 12.71
N PHE A 293 8.54 30.19 12.47
CA PHE A 293 9.41 29.40 13.32
C PHE A 293 10.51 30.27 13.97
N ASP A 294 10.08 31.33 14.65
CA ASP A 294 11.01 32.21 15.35
C ASP A 294 11.66 31.54 16.56
N SER A 295 12.87 32.02 16.93
CA SER A 295 13.65 31.46 18.02
C SER A 295 13.04 31.61 19.42
N LYS A 296 11.97 32.40 19.55
CA LYS A 296 11.23 32.57 20.82
C LYS A 296 10.35 31.36 21.13
N HIS A 297 9.77 30.74 20.09
CA HIS A 297 8.82 29.65 20.20
C HIS A 297 9.38 28.32 19.70
N TRP A 298 10.38 28.36 18.81
CA TRP A 298 10.88 27.20 18.07
C TRP A 298 12.39 27.08 18.12
N GLN A 299 12.87 25.86 18.19
CA GLN A 299 14.26 25.54 17.93
C GLN A 299 14.37 24.98 16.49
N VAL A 300 15.01 25.73 15.61
CA VAL A 300 15.28 25.31 14.23
C VAL A 300 16.66 24.71 14.13
N THR A 301 16.78 23.60 13.45
CA THR A 301 18.05 22.90 13.23
C THR A 301 18.06 22.33 11.82
N ASP A 302 19.12 22.58 11.06
CA ASP A 302 19.30 22.01 9.72
C ASP A 302 20.11 20.71 9.81
N ILE A 303 19.57 19.63 9.24
CA ILE A 303 20.21 18.32 9.17
C ILE A 303 20.09 17.79 7.75
N GLY A 304 21.16 17.83 6.96
CA GLY A 304 21.13 17.44 5.57
C GLY A 304 20.09 18.21 4.76
N PRO A 305 19.10 17.54 4.14
CA PRO A 305 18.06 18.22 3.37
C PRO A 305 16.89 18.76 4.22
N PHE A 306 16.91 18.48 5.50
CA PHE A 306 15.85 18.85 6.46
C PHE A 306 16.19 20.09 7.25
#